data_d7aa45f9dc8db17282f71ffec750b58d
#
_entry.id   d7aa45f9dc8db17282f71ffec750b58d
#
_cell.length_a   1.000
_cell.length_b   1.000
_cell.length_c   1.000
_cell.angle_alpha   90.00
_cell.angle_beta   90.00
_cell.angle_gamma   90.00
#
_symmetry.space_group_name_H-M   'P 1'
#
loop_
_entity.id
_entity.type
_entity.pdbx_description
1 polymer ?
#
loop_
_entity_poly.entity_id
_entity_poly.type
_entity_poly.pdbx_seq_one_letter_code
_entity_poly.pdbx_strand_id
1 'polypeptide(L)'
;MEKTLRVDFLFLLIILFTLPAAAQQARGKRVGTVNPMSPDRMRYLEYYEFEQVDVQPEFPGGEHGLVNFINNTREYPYEEYVRHSQGRVLCSFIIGTDGRVSHVRVIRSSGFESFDKEAVRVIKKMPRWEAGRIYNSKVNVRLILPIAFRL
;
A
#
# COMPACT_ATOMS: atom_id res chain seq x y z
N MET A 1 -13.08 16.10 -25.48
CA MET A 1 -13.73 14.91 -24.94
C MET A 1 -12.79 14.18 -24.00
N GLU A 2 -12.62 14.74 -22.82
CA GLU A 2 -11.75 14.16 -21.77
C GLU A 2 -12.49 14.21 -20.44
N LYS A 3 -13.40 13.28 -20.22
CA LYS A 3 -14.13 13.19 -18.94
C LYS A 3 -14.49 11.75 -18.62
N THR A 4 -13.53 10.86 -18.41
CA THR A 4 -13.93 9.54 -17.85
C THR A 4 -12.84 8.81 -17.07
N LEU A 5 -11.72 9.43 -16.68
CA LEU A 5 -10.62 8.69 -16.03
C LEU A 5 -10.40 9.01 -14.55
N ARG A 6 -11.26 9.78 -13.92
CA ARG A 6 -11.07 10.21 -12.51
C ARG A 6 -11.92 9.50 -11.46
N VAL A 7 -12.92 8.73 -11.89
CA VAL A 7 -13.94 8.22 -10.94
C VAL A 7 -13.53 6.91 -10.27
N ASP A 8 -12.74 6.06 -10.94
CA ASP A 8 -12.45 4.71 -10.43
C ASP A 8 -11.40 4.64 -9.34
N PHE A 9 -10.49 5.62 -9.27
CA PHE A 9 -9.43 5.61 -8.25
C PHE A 9 -9.94 6.18 -6.92
N LEU A 10 -10.77 7.20 -6.98
CA LEU A 10 -11.45 7.77 -5.80
C LEU A 10 -12.45 6.78 -5.17
N PHE A 11 -13.13 6.00 -6.00
CA PHE A 11 -14.09 4.99 -5.52
C PHE A 11 -13.39 3.84 -4.79
N LEU A 12 -12.18 3.48 -5.19
CA LEU A 12 -11.45 2.38 -4.51
C LEU A 12 -10.81 2.83 -3.20
N LEU A 13 -10.42 4.11 -3.10
CA LEU A 13 -9.94 4.67 -1.84
C LEU A 13 -11.09 4.96 -0.87
N ILE A 14 -12.26 5.33 -1.38
CA ILE A 14 -13.48 5.54 -0.57
C ILE A 14 -13.99 4.21 0.02
N ILE A 15 -13.80 3.07 -0.65
CA ILE A 15 -14.13 1.75 -0.08
C ILE A 15 -13.20 1.40 1.10
N LEU A 16 -11.97 1.90 1.13
CA LEU A 16 -11.10 1.82 2.30
C LEU A 16 -11.55 2.72 3.46
N PHE A 17 -12.36 3.75 3.17
CA PHE A 17 -12.82 4.73 4.17
C PHE A 17 -14.26 4.52 4.66
N THR A 18 -15.07 3.68 4.00
CA THR A 18 -16.48 3.46 4.35
C THR A 18 -16.74 2.08 4.95
N LEU A 19 -15.89 1.60 5.87
CA LEU A 19 -16.26 0.48 6.71
C LEU A 19 -17.13 0.98 7.85
N PRO A 20 -18.24 0.26 8.16
CA PRO A 20 -19.20 0.71 9.17
C PRO A 20 -18.55 0.79 10.55
N ALA A 21 -19.03 1.74 11.37
CA ALA A 21 -18.57 2.05 12.72
C ALA A 21 -18.47 0.85 13.70
N ALA A 22 -18.98 -0.31 13.35
CA ALA A 22 -18.85 -1.54 14.13
C ALA A 22 -17.41 -2.12 14.15
N ALA A 23 -16.54 -1.70 13.23
CA ALA A 23 -15.12 -2.11 13.21
C ALA A 23 -14.23 -1.26 14.13
N GLN A 24 -14.78 -0.19 14.72
CA GLN A 24 -14.00 0.75 15.54
C GLN A 24 -13.76 0.29 16.99
N GLN A 25 -14.28 -0.86 17.41
CA GLN A 25 -14.17 -1.31 18.81
C GLN A 25 -12.93 -2.16 19.12
N ALA A 26 -12.06 -2.43 18.15
CA ALA A 26 -10.80 -3.14 18.40
C ALA A 26 -9.61 -2.19 18.48
N ARG A 27 -9.72 -1.08 19.22
CA ARG A 27 -8.59 -0.19 19.46
C ARG A 27 -7.44 -0.93 20.14
N GLY A 28 -6.29 -0.94 19.50
CA GLY A 28 -5.02 -1.34 20.11
C GLY A 28 -4.70 -2.85 20.12
N LYS A 29 -5.44 -3.69 19.39
CA LYS A 29 -5.07 -5.09 19.26
C LYS A 29 -3.99 -5.25 18.19
N ARG A 30 -2.79 -5.68 18.61
CA ARG A 30 -1.71 -6.04 17.69
C ARG A 30 -2.16 -7.19 16.79
N VAL A 31 -2.14 -6.99 15.50
CA VAL A 31 -2.56 -7.99 14.53
C VAL A 31 -1.41 -8.30 13.60
N GLY A 32 -0.81 -9.40 13.84
CA GLY A 32 0.11 -10.03 12.93
C GLY A 32 1.58 -9.91 13.30
N THR A 33 2.20 -11.04 13.30
CA THR A 33 3.65 -11.19 13.33
C THR A 33 4.11 -11.61 11.94
N VAL A 34 4.99 -10.86 11.32
CA VAL A 34 5.66 -11.30 10.09
C VAL A 34 6.80 -12.22 10.50
N ASN A 35 6.63 -13.51 10.24
CA ASN A 35 7.69 -14.49 10.46
C ASN A 35 8.69 -14.42 9.31
N PRO A 36 9.92 -13.90 9.51
CA PRO A 36 10.98 -14.05 8.53
C PRO A 36 11.47 -15.50 8.55
N MET A 37 11.57 -16.10 7.40
CA MET A 37 11.96 -17.48 7.14
C MET A 37 13.45 -17.75 7.44
N SER A 38 13.92 -17.44 8.63
CA SER A 38 15.26 -17.77 9.11
C SER A 38 15.25 -18.05 10.63
N PRO A 39 15.74 -19.23 11.09
CA PRO A 39 15.67 -19.62 12.49
C PRO A 39 16.44 -18.71 13.44
N ASP A 40 17.42 -17.95 12.95
CA ASP A 40 18.37 -17.20 13.77
C ASP A 40 18.01 -15.71 13.98
N ARG A 41 16.96 -15.22 13.37
CA ARG A 41 16.48 -13.83 13.54
C ARG A 41 14.96 -13.76 13.59
N MET A 42 14.35 -14.36 14.58
CA MET A 42 12.94 -14.10 14.90
C MET A 42 12.79 -12.68 15.47
N ARG A 43 12.95 -11.67 14.65
CA ARG A 43 12.40 -10.35 14.91
C ARG A 43 10.95 -10.37 14.48
N TYR A 44 10.07 -10.63 15.40
CA TYR A 44 8.65 -10.42 15.18
C TYR A 44 8.43 -8.92 15.00
N LEU A 45 8.09 -8.49 13.78
CA LEU A 45 7.66 -7.13 13.53
C LEU A 45 6.19 -7.03 13.93
N GLU A 46 5.94 -6.41 15.06
CA GLU A 46 4.56 -6.07 15.45
C GLU A 46 4.07 -4.90 14.59
N TYR A 47 2.90 -5.05 14.02
CA TYR A 47 2.25 -4.00 13.24
C TYR A 47 0.75 -3.95 13.55
N TYR A 48 0.15 -2.80 13.25
CA TYR A 48 -1.28 -2.57 13.31
C TYR A 48 -1.86 -2.49 11.89
N GLU A 49 -3.13 -2.82 11.75
CA GLU A 49 -3.83 -2.55 10.51
C GLU A 49 -4.13 -1.05 10.39
N PHE A 50 -4.33 -0.59 9.16
CA PHE A 50 -4.54 0.81 8.86
C PHE A 50 -5.71 1.44 9.64
N GLU A 51 -6.80 0.68 9.84
CA GLU A 51 -8.00 1.12 10.55
C GLU A 51 -7.89 1.08 12.08
N GLN A 52 -6.80 0.50 12.61
CA GLN A 52 -6.60 0.29 14.05
C GLN A 52 -5.82 1.41 14.72
N VAL A 53 -5.30 2.36 13.96
CA VAL A 53 -4.47 3.45 14.47
C VAL A 53 -5.27 4.73 14.61
N ASP A 54 -4.92 5.55 15.61
CA ASP A 54 -5.59 6.84 15.85
C ASP A 54 -5.22 7.88 14.78
N VAL A 55 -3.97 7.86 14.31
CA VAL A 55 -3.46 8.67 13.22
C VAL A 55 -2.87 7.75 12.17
N GLN A 56 -3.41 7.79 10.98
CA GLN A 56 -2.98 6.95 9.86
C GLN A 56 -1.65 7.45 9.28
N PRO A 57 -0.81 6.56 8.72
CA PRO A 57 0.37 6.98 7.98
C PRO A 57 -0.02 7.85 6.79
N GLU A 58 0.76 8.91 6.55
CA GLU A 58 0.50 9.83 5.46
C GLU A 58 1.68 9.92 4.50
N PHE A 59 1.40 9.83 3.20
CA PHE A 59 2.41 10.04 2.15
C PHE A 59 2.75 11.53 2.03
N PRO A 60 4.00 11.92 1.72
CA PRO A 60 4.34 13.32 1.45
C PRO A 60 3.44 13.94 0.37
N GLY A 61 2.71 14.99 0.74
CA GLY A 61 1.70 15.60 -0.13
C GLY A 61 0.35 14.89 -0.12
N GLY A 62 0.14 13.99 0.85
CA GLY A 62 -1.13 13.30 1.06
C GLY A 62 -1.50 12.36 -0.08
N GLU A 63 -2.80 12.15 -0.28
CA GLU A 63 -3.34 11.28 -1.32
C GLU A 63 -2.93 11.72 -2.73
N HIS A 64 -3.01 13.01 -3.01
CA HIS A 64 -2.59 13.54 -4.32
C HIS A 64 -1.10 13.33 -4.57
N GLY A 65 -0.26 13.48 -3.56
CA GLY A 65 1.17 13.19 -3.65
C GLY A 65 1.43 11.72 -3.98
N LEU A 66 0.72 10.80 -3.34
CA LEU A 66 0.83 9.37 -3.58
C LEU A 66 0.42 9.00 -5.02
N VAL A 67 -0.72 9.52 -5.49
CA VAL A 67 -1.20 9.27 -6.86
C VAL A 67 -0.19 9.78 -7.89
N ASN A 68 0.29 11.01 -7.73
CA ASN A 68 1.28 11.61 -8.62
C ASN A 68 2.59 10.82 -8.60
N PHE A 69 3.05 10.41 -7.43
CA PHE A 69 4.25 9.59 -7.30
C PHE A 69 4.12 8.27 -8.08
N ILE A 70 3.02 7.55 -7.88
CA ILE A 70 2.77 6.28 -8.58
C ILE A 70 2.74 6.49 -10.09
N ASN A 71 2.00 7.48 -10.58
CA ASN A 71 1.88 7.76 -12.00
C ASN A 71 3.20 8.17 -12.66
N ASN A 72 4.05 8.89 -11.95
CA ASN A 72 5.35 9.34 -12.45
C ASN A 72 6.45 8.28 -12.32
N THR A 73 6.31 7.35 -11.37
CA THR A 73 7.35 6.34 -11.08
C THR A 73 7.08 5.02 -11.79
N ARG A 74 5.80 4.70 -12.02
CA ARG A 74 5.38 3.47 -12.67
C ARG A 74 5.78 3.49 -14.13
N GLU A 75 6.49 2.45 -14.55
CA GLU A 75 6.82 2.16 -15.94
C GLU A 75 5.89 1.05 -16.46
N TYR A 76 5.45 1.20 -17.69
CA TYR A 76 4.67 0.13 -18.33
C TYR A 76 5.65 -0.86 -18.97
N PRO A 77 5.66 -2.15 -18.56
CA PRO A 77 6.57 -3.12 -19.16
C PRO A 77 6.32 -3.25 -20.66
N TYR A 78 7.38 -3.18 -21.45
CA TYR A 78 7.29 -3.14 -22.92
C TYR A 78 6.53 -4.32 -23.52
N GLU A 79 6.79 -5.53 -23.02
CA GLU A 79 6.09 -6.73 -23.53
C GLU A 79 4.58 -6.65 -23.34
N GLU A 80 4.15 -6.15 -22.16
CA GLU A 80 2.74 -6.00 -21.85
C GLU A 80 2.11 -4.82 -22.61
N TYR A 81 2.90 -3.78 -22.87
CA TYR A 81 2.46 -2.67 -23.71
C TYR A 81 2.16 -3.13 -25.13
N VAL A 82 3.06 -3.91 -25.73
CA VAL A 82 2.86 -4.45 -27.11
C VAL A 82 1.66 -5.40 -27.18
N ARG A 83 1.42 -6.16 -26.13
CA ARG A 83 0.27 -7.09 -26.03
C ARG A 83 -1.04 -6.41 -25.66
N HIS A 84 -1.02 -5.11 -25.36
CA HIS A 84 -2.15 -4.36 -24.79
C HIS A 84 -2.71 -4.98 -23.50
N SER A 85 -1.86 -5.67 -22.73
CA SER A 85 -2.24 -6.28 -21.47
C SER A 85 -2.55 -5.21 -20.43
N GLN A 86 -3.60 -5.39 -19.65
CA GLN A 86 -3.96 -4.52 -18.55
C GLN A 86 -4.17 -5.34 -17.29
N GLY A 87 -3.95 -4.73 -16.14
CA GLY A 87 -4.10 -5.46 -14.89
C GLY A 87 -4.00 -4.57 -13.66
N ARG A 88 -4.25 -5.19 -12.51
CA ARG A 88 -4.13 -4.56 -11.20
C ARG A 88 -3.40 -5.50 -10.26
N VAL A 89 -2.36 -4.99 -9.62
CA VAL A 89 -1.60 -5.69 -8.60
C VAL A 89 -2.00 -5.14 -7.24
N LEU A 90 -2.38 -6.01 -6.31
CA LEU A 90 -2.63 -5.61 -4.94
C LEU A 90 -1.41 -5.96 -4.09
N CYS A 91 -0.79 -4.94 -3.51
CA CYS A 91 0.39 -5.10 -2.68
C CYS A 91 0.11 -4.73 -1.24
N SER A 92 0.69 -5.47 -0.31
CA SER A 92 0.78 -5.07 1.10
C SER A 92 2.21 -4.66 1.44
N PHE A 93 2.35 -3.70 2.34
CA PHE A 93 3.63 -3.25 2.87
C PHE A 93 3.45 -2.62 4.23
N ILE A 94 4.55 -2.41 4.95
CA ILE A 94 4.53 -1.84 6.29
C ILE A 94 5.25 -0.50 6.26
N ILE A 95 4.60 0.53 6.81
CA ILE A 95 5.21 1.81 7.15
C ILE A 95 5.73 1.70 8.58
N GLY A 96 7.04 1.80 8.73
CA GLY A 96 7.70 1.74 10.03
C GLY A 96 7.51 3.01 10.87
N THR A 97 7.90 2.93 12.12
CA THR A 97 7.92 4.09 13.04
C THR A 97 8.84 5.22 12.57
N ASP A 98 9.78 4.91 11.67
CA ASP A 98 10.65 5.87 10.99
C ASP A 98 10.09 6.39 9.65
N GLY A 99 8.89 5.95 9.28
CA GLY A 99 8.22 6.31 8.03
C GLY A 99 8.71 5.54 6.79
N ARG A 100 9.63 4.60 6.94
CA ARG A 100 10.15 3.82 5.81
C ARG A 100 9.22 2.67 5.45
N VAL A 101 9.14 2.42 4.14
CA VAL A 101 8.45 1.24 3.59
C VAL A 101 9.30 -0.01 3.79
N SER A 102 8.65 -1.08 4.23
CA SER A 102 9.26 -2.39 4.40
C SER A 102 8.26 -3.51 4.12
N HIS A 103 8.71 -4.76 4.07
CA HIS A 103 7.86 -5.97 3.95
C HIS A 103 6.87 -5.90 2.77
N VAL A 104 7.34 -5.41 1.63
CA VAL A 104 6.51 -5.31 0.41
C VAL A 104 6.22 -6.70 -0.13
N ARG A 105 4.95 -7.02 -0.33
CA ARG A 105 4.47 -8.30 -0.86
C ARG A 105 3.30 -8.09 -1.81
N VAL A 106 3.26 -8.88 -2.88
CA VAL A 106 2.06 -9.00 -3.71
C VAL A 106 1.09 -9.94 -3.02
N ILE A 107 -0.09 -9.45 -2.68
CA ILE A 107 -1.16 -10.26 -2.07
C ILE A 107 -2.22 -10.70 -3.09
N ARG A 108 -2.27 -10.00 -4.24
CA ARG A 108 -3.07 -10.42 -5.39
C ARG A 108 -2.34 -10.02 -6.67
N SER A 109 -1.95 -11.02 -7.44
CA SER A 109 -1.30 -10.84 -8.74
C SER A 109 -2.27 -10.28 -9.77
N SER A 110 -1.72 -9.53 -10.72
CA SER A 110 -2.42 -9.11 -11.95
C SER A 110 -2.63 -10.26 -12.93
N GLY A 111 -1.91 -11.36 -12.77
CA GLY A 111 -1.76 -12.42 -13.77
C GLY A 111 -0.53 -12.26 -14.68
N PHE A 112 0.18 -11.12 -14.57
CA PHE A 112 1.39 -10.82 -15.32
C PHE A 112 2.54 -10.55 -14.37
N GLU A 113 3.59 -11.38 -14.42
CA GLU A 113 4.74 -11.27 -13.53
C GLU A 113 5.47 -9.93 -13.69
N SER A 114 5.48 -9.39 -14.90
CA SER A 114 6.08 -8.08 -15.21
C SER A 114 5.40 -6.93 -14.46
N PHE A 115 4.06 -6.93 -14.40
CA PHE A 115 3.30 -5.95 -13.62
C PHE A 115 3.53 -6.13 -12.12
N ASP A 116 3.57 -7.37 -11.64
CA ASP A 116 3.79 -7.67 -10.23
C ASP A 116 5.17 -7.18 -9.76
N LYS A 117 6.21 -7.42 -10.56
CA LYS A 117 7.57 -6.93 -10.29
C LYS A 117 7.63 -5.40 -10.29
N GLU A 118 6.97 -4.77 -11.26
CA GLU A 118 6.94 -3.32 -11.38
C GLU A 118 6.20 -2.67 -10.21
N ALA A 119 5.08 -3.22 -9.79
CA ALA A 119 4.33 -2.73 -8.63
C ALA A 119 5.19 -2.76 -7.35
N VAL A 120 5.93 -3.86 -7.12
CA VAL A 120 6.87 -3.97 -5.99
C VAL A 120 7.98 -2.93 -6.10
N ARG A 121 8.53 -2.70 -7.31
CA ARG A 121 9.56 -1.69 -7.55
C ARG A 121 9.08 -0.29 -7.20
N VAL A 122 7.88 0.07 -7.65
CA VAL A 122 7.27 1.39 -7.37
C VAL A 122 7.12 1.61 -5.87
N ILE A 123 6.58 0.63 -5.13
CA ILE A 123 6.36 0.74 -3.69
C ILE A 123 7.71 0.86 -2.95
N LYS A 124 8.72 0.09 -3.34
CA LYS A 124 10.06 0.17 -2.73
C LYS A 124 10.77 1.50 -2.96
N LYS A 125 10.40 2.25 -4.00
CA LYS A 125 10.93 3.60 -4.30
C LYS A 125 10.22 4.73 -3.56
N MET A 126 9.16 4.43 -2.81
CA MET A 126 8.43 5.47 -2.08
C MET A 126 9.35 6.21 -1.09
N PRO A 127 9.18 7.54 -0.96
CA PRO A 127 9.88 8.32 0.05
C PRO A 127 9.39 7.95 1.47
N ARG A 128 9.95 8.59 2.47
CA ARG A 128 9.48 8.44 3.84
C ARG A 128 8.09 9.02 4.00
N TRP A 129 7.23 8.26 4.66
CA TRP A 129 5.89 8.64 5.07
C TRP A 129 5.91 9.28 6.47
N GLU A 130 4.89 10.02 6.81
CA GLU A 130 4.59 10.27 8.21
C GLU A 130 4.12 8.96 8.85
N ALA A 131 4.68 8.61 10.01
CA ALA A 131 4.36 7.35 10.68
C ALA A 131 2.97 7.40 11.32
N GLY A 132 2.27 6.27 11.29
CA GLY A 132 1.02 6.12 12.04
C GLY A 132 1.23 6.19 13.55
N ARG A 133 0.17 6.52 14.30
CA ARG A 133 0.23 6.70 15.76
C ARG A 133 -0.96 6.09 16.47
N ILE A 134 -0.68 5.57 17.66
CA ILE A 134 -1.68 5.18 18.67
C ILE A 134 -1.29 5.89 19.97
N TYR A 135 -2.23 6.60 20.61
CA TYR A 135 -1.98 7.38 21.83
C TYR A 135 -0.71 8.25 21.72
N ASN A 136 -0.53 8.91 20.59
CA ASN A 136 0.64 9.75 20.29
C ASN A 136 1.99 9.00 20.11
N SER A 137 2.02 7.69 20.27
CA SER A 137 3.20 6.85 20.02
C SER A 137 3.25 6.38 18.57
N LYS A 138 4.38 6.52 17.91
CA LYS A 138 4.59 5.98 16.55
C LYS A 138 4.54 4.47 16.55
N VAL A 139 3.83 3.90 15.60
CA VAL A 139 3.67 2.45 15.43
C VAL A 139 3.90 2.03 13.99
N ASN A 140 4.24 0.75 13.79
CA ASN A 140 4.30 0.17 12.46
C ASN A 140 2.87 -0.09 11.97
N VAL A 141 2.57 0.26 10.73
CA VAL A 141 1.24 0.11 10.16
C VAL A 141 1.31 -0.62 8.83
N ARG A 142 0.49 -1.65 8.68
CA ARG A 142 0.33 -2.35 7.40
C ARG A 142 -0.67 -1.62 6.52
N LEU A 143 -0.26 -1.38 5.27
CA LEU A 143 -1.10 -0.81 4.23
C LEU A 143 -1.28 -1.82 3.10
N ILE A 144 -2.41 -1.70 2.41
CA ILE A 144 -2.70 -2.42 1.18
C ILE A 144 -2.96 -1.39 0.10
N LEU A 145 -2.24 -1.48 -1.02
CA LEU A 145 -2.33 -0.52 -2.12
C LEU A 145 -2.47 -1.23 -3.47
N PRO A 146 -3.47 -0.86 -4.27
CA PRO A 146 -3.58 -1.33 -5.64
C PRO A 146 -2.71 -0.49 -6.58
N ILE A 147 -1.92 -1.16 -7.41
CA ILE A 147 -1.21 -0.54 -8.55
C ILE A 147 -1.89 -1.01 -9.83
N ALA A 148 -2.51 -0.09 -10.54
CA ALA A 148 -3.22 -0.38 -11.78
C ALA A 148 -2.36 -0.08 -13.00
N PHE A 149 -2.36 -0.99 -13.98
CA PHE A 149 -1.75 -0.85 -15.29
C PHE A 149 -2.87 -0.77 -16.33
N ARG A 150 -3.06 0.42 -16.90
CA ARG A 150 -4.06 0.71 -17.94
C ARG A 150 -3.38 1.50 -19.04
N LEU A 151 -3.78 1.23 -20.28
CA LEU A 151 -3.40 1.97 -21.49
C LEU A 151 -4.37 3.09 -21.77
#